data_21d5393c1343a8372f9c72cf6f0e0cf5
#
_entry.id   21d5393c1343a8372f9c72cf6f0e0cf5
#
_cell.length_a   1.000
_cell.length_b   1.000
_cell.length_c   1.000
_cell.angle_alpha   90.00
_cell.angle_beta   90.00
_cell.angle_gamma   90.00
#
_symmetry.space_group_name_H-M   'P 1'
#
loop_
_entity.id
_entity.type
_entity.pdbx_description
1 polymer ?
#
loop_
_entity_poly.entity_id
_entity_poly.type
_entity_poly.pdbx_seq_one_letter_code
_entity_poly.pdbx_strand_id
1 'polypeptide(L)'
;MPTVLALDLASVSGWAVGEPGGEPMHGSIRFASKGASHEAIFAKAMQWAEKIVLFHHPKLIVWEAPLAGFKGGKTTNDVTTVLFGLPAVVGAIAYRHGVYDIRKADTRDIRNHFIGCNPKRAEAKPMVVRQCRAMGWDVDDDNEADALATWSYMCALLDPKLALKVTPLFGCSA
;
A
#
# COMPACT_ATOMS: atom_id res chain seq x y z
N MET A 1 -7.16 -17.28 -9.05
CA MET A 1 -6.15 -16.23 -9.38
C MET A 1 -5.11 -16.17 -8.27
N PRO A 2 -3.95 -15.52 -8.47
CA PRO A 2 -2.96 -15.44 -7.38
C PRO A 2 -3.45 -14.52 -6.28
N THR A 3 -3.25 -14.89 -5.00
CA THR A 3 -3.48 -13.99 -3.87
C THR A 3 -2.48 -12.84 -3.90
N VAL A 4 -2.97 -11.61 -3.87
CA VAL A 4 -2.21 -10.36 -3.91
C VAL A 4 -2.16 -9.76 -2.51
N LEU A 5 -0.98 -9.43 -2.01
CA LEU A 5 -0.77 -8.63 -0.80
C LEU A 5 -0.27 -7.24 -1.21
N ALA A 6 -1.05 -6.22 -0.96
CA ALA A 6 -0.70 -4.81 -1.19
C ALA A 6 -0.39 -4.11 0.13
N LEU A 7 0.62 -3.24 0.10
CA LEU A 7 1.15 -2.58 1.30
C LEU A 7 1.36 -1.07 1.05
N ASP A 8 0.95 -0.25 2.01
CA ASP A 8 1.43 1.13 2.18
C ASP A 8 2.42 1.14 3.34
N LEU A 9 3.73 1.12 3.04
CA LEU A 9 4.78 0.90 4.03
C LEU A 9 5.26 2.22 4.66
N ALA A 10 4.88 2.41 5.92
CA ALA A 10 5.27 3.54 6.77
C ALA A 10 5.37 3.09 8.25
N SER A 11 5.60 4.03 9.19
CA SER A 11 5.60 3.72 10.63
C SER A 11 4.25 3.17 11.13
N VAL A 12 3.17 3.61 10.50
CA VAL A 12 1.85 2.96 10.49
C VAL A 12 1.64 2.51 9.07
N SER A 13 1.59 1.21 8.85
CA SER A 13 1.47 0.62 7.52
C SER A 13 0.06 0.11 7.30
N GLY A 14 -0.49 0.41 6.13
CA GLY A 14 -1.70 -0.23 5.63
C GLY A 14 -1.39 -1.53 4.90
N TRP A 15 -2.33 -2.45 4.91
CA TRP A 15 -2.25 -3.70 4.15
C TRP A 15 -3.61 -4.12 3.62
N ALA A 16 -3.61 -4.74 2.44
CA ALA A 16 -4.80 -5.37 1.86
C ALA A 16 -4.38 -6.68 1.19
N VAL A 17 -5.15 -7.75 1.38
CA VAL A 17 -4.85 -9.07 0.83
C VAL A 17 -6.09 -9.77 0.34
N GLY A 18 -6.02 -10.35 -0.86
CA GLY A 18 -7.13 -11.09 -1.46
C GLY A 18 -6.82 -11.55 -2.87
N GLU A 19 -7.74 -12.29 -3.46
CA GLU A 19 -7.67 -12.67 -4.88
C GLU A 19 -8.35 -11.61 -5.75
N PRO A 20 -7.85 -11.35 -6.97
CA PRO A 20 -8.52 -10.46 -7.92
C PRO A 20 -9.98 -10.85 -8.13
N GLY A 21 -10.88 -9.87 -7.99
CA GLY A 21 -12.33 -10.07 -8.10
C GLY A 21 -13.03 -10.58 -6.84
N GLY A 22 -12.28 -10.92 -5.80
CA GLY A 22 -12.81 -11.23 -4.46
C GLY A 22 -12.89 -9.99 -3.57
N GLU A 23 -13.34 -10.20 -2.34
CA GLU A 23 -13.33 -9.17 -1.30
C GLU A 23 -12.00 -9.24 -0.52
N PRO A 24 -11.22 -8.14 -0.45
CA PRO A 24 -9.96 -8.15 0.26
C PRO A 24 -10.15 -8.10 1.78
N MET A 25 -9.32 -8.82 2.51
CA MET A 25 -9.06 -8.52 3.93
C MET A 25 -8.07 -7.37 4.00
N HIS A 26 -8.28 -6.44 4.93
CA HIS A 26 -7.45 -5.24 5.03
C HIS A 26 -7.32 -4.78 6.48
N GLY A 27 -6.43 -3.84 6.71
CA GLY A 27 -6.19 -3.25 8.01
C GLY A 27 -4.95 -2.38 8.05
N SER A 28 -4.66 -1.84 9.21
CA SER A 28 -3.42 -1.11 9.48
C SER A 28 -2.65 -1.70 10.65
N ILE A 29 -1.34 -1.45 10.69
CA ILE A 29 -0.46 -1.87 11.78
C ILE A 29 0.55 -0.78 12.11
N ARG A 30 0.71 -0.53 13.40
CA ARG A 30 1.79 0.32 13.92
C ARG A 30 2.96 -0.55 14.36
N PHE A 31 4.13 -0.36 13.75
CA PHE A 31 5.31 -1.15 14.07
C PHE A 31 5.96 -0.74 15.38
N ALA A 32 5.87 0.54 15.78
CA ALA A 32 6.44 0.99 17.05
C ALA A 32 5.77 2.27 17.54
N SER A 33 5.98 2.59 18.83
CA SER A 33 5.58 3.87 19.43
C SER A 33 6.40 5.03 18.86
N LYS A 34 5.89 6.26 19.01
CA LYS A 34 6.61 7.46 18.59
C LYS A 34 7.97 7.55 19.31
N GLY A 35 9.04 7.79 18.54
CA GLY A 35 10.40 7.89 19.07
C GLY A 35 11.14 6.56 19.25
N ALA A 36 10.56 5.44 18.80
CA ALA A 36 11.27 4.17 18.79
C ALA A 36 12.45 4.19 17.81
N SER A 37 13.48 3.39 18.08
CA SER A 37 14.62 3.21 17.17
C SER A 37 14.22 2.52 15.86
N HIS A 38 15.01 2.72 14.82
CA HIS A 38 14.77 2.05 13.52
C HIS A 38 14.82 0.53 13.64
N GLU A 39 15.72 0.01 14.49
CA GLU A 39 15.85 -1.44 14.74
C GLU A 39 14.57 -2.01 15.34
N ALA A 40 13.95 -1.29 16.28
CA ALA A 40 12.67 -1.72 16.88
C ALA A 40 11.54 -1.73 15.86
N ILE A 41 11.48 -0.71 14.97
CA ILE A 41 10.52 -0.65 13.86
C ILE A 41 10.72 -1.85 12.92
N PHE A 42 11.96 -2.08 12.49
CA PHE A 42 12.28 -3.15 11.55
C PHE A 42 12.07 -4.54 12.15
N ALA A 43 12.48 -4.76 13.40
CA ALA A 43 12.23 -6.03 14.09
C ALA A 43 10.74 -6.37 14.17
N LYS A 44 9.89 -5.38 14.47
CA LYS A 44 8.45 -5.57 14.48
C LYS A 44 7.88 -5.81 13.09
N ALA A 45 8.38 -5.08 12.08
CA ALA A 45 8.00 -5.27 10.68
C ALA A 45 8.36 -6.68 10.19
N MET A 46 9.54 -7.20 10.54
CA MET A 46 9.95 -8.58 10.23
C MET A 46 8.97 -9.61 10.80
N GLN A 47 8.66 -9.50 12.09
CA GLN A 47 7.74 -10.42 12.77
C GLN A 47 6.34 -10.39 12.14
N TRP A 48 5.86 -9.21 11.79
CA TRP A 48 4.57 -9.04 11.14
C TRP A 48 4.57 -9.57 9.71
N ALA A 49 5.60 -9.24 8.92
CA ALA A 49 5.74 -9.71 7.55
C ALA A 49 5.77 -11.24 7.48
N GLU A 50 6.49 -11.89 8.39
CA GLU A 50 6.52 -13.34 8.47
C GLU A 50 5.12 -13.92 8.75
N LYS A 51 4.39 -13.34 9.71
CA LYS A 51 3.03 -13.79 10.05
C LYS A 51 2.05 -13.63 8.89
N ILE A 52 2.02 -12.45 8.24
CA ILE A 52 1.06 -12.18 7.17
C ILE A 52 1.35 -13.03 5.94
N VAL A 53 2.62 -13.25 5.60
CA VAL A 53 3.03 -14.11 4.48
C VAL A 53 2.69 -15.57 4.76
N LEU A 54 2.98 -16.08 5.96
CA LEU A 54 2.68 -17.45 6.33
C LEU A 54 1.18 -17.73 6.48
N PHE A 55 0.39 -16.72 6.86
CA PHE A 55 -1.05 -16.89 7.04
C PHE A 55 -1.82 -16.82 5.71
N HIS A 56 -1.48 -15.85 4.85
CA HIS A 56 -2.24 -15.61 3.62
C HIS A 56 -1.63 -16.26 2.39
N HIS A 57 -0.39 -16.74 2.45
CA HIS A 57 0.31 -17.36 1.33
C HIS A 57 0.24 -16.56 0.02
N PRO A 58 0.52 -15.23 0.02
CA PRO A 58 0.42 -14.42 -1.17
C PRO A 58 1.37 -14.94 -2.25
N LYS A 59 0.95 -14.86 -3.51
CA LYS A 59 1.77 -15.19 -4.67
C LYS A 59 2.45 -13.97 -5.27
N LEU A 60 1.91 -12.79 -4.96
CA LEU A 60 2.40 -11.49 -5.39
C LEU A 60 2.29 -10.50 -4.24
N ILE A 61 3.35 -9.72 -4.04
CA ILE A 61 3.36 -8.56 -3.13
C ILE A 61 3.59 -7.30 -3.94
N VAL A 62 2.85 -6.23 -3.60
CA VAL A 62 3.02 -4.91 -4.21
C VAL A 62 3.00 -3.84 -3.14
N TRP A 63 3.84 -2.81 -3.31
CA TRP A 63 3.77 -1.58 -2.52
C TRP A 63 3.98 -0.34 -3.38
N GLU A 64 3.55 0.81 -2.84
CA GLU A 64 3.80 2.09 -3.49
C GLU A 64 5.31 2.35 -3.57
N ALA A 65 5.79 2.70 -4.77
CA ALA A 65 7.20 3.04 -4.96
C ALA A 65 7.58 4.25 -4.10
N PRO A 66 8.65 4.20 -3.31
CA PRO A 66 9.14 5.39 -2.64
C PRO A 66 9.42 6.48 -3.66
N LEU A 67 8.92 7.69 -3.43
CA LEU A 67 9.17 8.82 -4.33
C LEU A 67 10.68 9.06 -4.45
N ALA A 68 11.22 8.79 -5.61
CA ALA A 68 12.59 9.14 -5.94
C ALA A 68 12.65 10.65 -6.17
N GLY A 69 13.07 11.39 -5.16
CA GLY A 69 13.29 12.83 -5.30
C GLY A 69 13.22 13.55 -3.97
N PHE A 70 14.36 13.76 -3.36
CA PHE A 70 14.53 14.71 -2.27
C PHE A 70 14.35 16.16 -2.77
N LYS A 71 13.18 16.53 -3.24
CA LYS A 71 12.89 17.93 -3.54
C LYS A 71 12.47 18.64 -2.26
N GLY A 72 13.41 19.32 -1.63
CA GLY A 72 13.16 20.35 -0.65
C GLY A 72 13.11 19.92 0.82
N GLY A 73 14.25 19.61 1.41
CA GLY A 73 14.66 20.04 2.76
C GLY A 73 13.86 19.61 4.01
N LYS A 74 12.82 18.80 3.93
CA LYS A 74 12.00 18.41 5.09
C LYS A 74 12.01 16.92 5.43
N THR A 75 12.62 16.08 4.61
CA THR A 75 12.73 14.66 4.90
C THR A 75 14.01 14.46 5.70
N THR A 76 13.88 14.08 6.97
CA THR A 76 15.03 13.75 7.82
C THR A 76 15.64 12.41 7.41
N ASN A 77 16.90 12.18 7.76
CA ASN A 77 17.54 10.88 7.56
C ASN A 77 16.72 9.74 8.18
N ASP A 78 16.09 9.98 9.32
CA ASP A 78 15.23 9.01 10.01
C ASP A 78 14.03 8.59 9.15
N VAL A 79 13.31 9.54 8.56
CA VAL A 79 12.18 9.25 7.67
C VAL A 79 12.64 8.48 6.45
N THR A 80 13.77 8.87 5.86
CA THR A 80 14.38 8.18 4.71
C THR A 80 14.74 6.74 5.06
N THR A 81 15.38 6.53 6.20
CA THR A 81 15.78 5.19 6.67
C THR A 81 14.57 4.26 6.79
N VAL A 82 13.46 4.74 7.35
CA VAL A 82 12.23 3.96 7.47
C VAL A 82 11.60 3.67 6.10
N LEU A 83 11.51 4.69 5.21
CA LEU A 83 10.89 4.56 3.89
C LEU A 83 11.60 3.54 2.98
N PHE A 84 12.92 3.43 3.06
CA PHE A 84 13.68 2.47 2.28
C PHE A 84 13.92 1.15 3.03
N GLY A 85 14.03 1.20 4.35
CA GLY A 85 14.28 0.03 5.19
C GLY A 85 13.08 -0.91 5.27
N LEU A 86 11.85 -0.40 5.39
CA LEU A 86 10.67 -1.24 5.47
C LEU A 86 10.45 -2.11 4.23
N PRO A 87 10.49 -1.57 2.98
CA PRO A 87 10.42 -2.39 1.79
C PRO A 87 11.53 -3.46 1.69
N ALA A 88 12.76 -3.11 2.10
CA ALA A 88 13.87 -4.04 2.09
C ALA A 88 13.65 -5.20 3.07
N VAL A 89 13.23 -4.89 4.29
CA VAL A 89 12.99 -5.87 5.34
C VAL A 89 11.80 -6.77 4.99
N VAL A 90 10.66 -6.19 4.61
CA VAL A 90 9.45 -6.94 4.25
C VAL A 90 9.70 -7.79 3.00
N GLY A 91 10.38 -7.22 1.99
CA GLY A 91 10.74 -7.95 0.77
C GLY A 91 11.67 -9.13 1.03
N ALA A 92 12.68 -8.97 1.89
CA ALA A 92 13.60 -10.04 2.26
C ALA A 92 12.87 -11.20 2.98
N ILE A 93 11.95 -10.90 3.89
CA ILE A 93 11.12 -11.89 4.56
C ILE A 93 10.21 -12.61 3.56
N ALA A 94 9.52 -11.87 2.69
CA ALA A 94 8.66 -12.44 1.66
C ALA A 94 9.44 -13.39 0.74
N TYR A 95 10.60 -12.95 0.25
CA TYR A 95 11.47 -13.74 -0.61
C TYR A 95 11.93 -15.02 0.07
N ARG A 96 12.33 -14.96 1.35
CA ARG A 96 12.72 -16.13 2.16
C ARG A 96 11.59 -17.16 2.28
N HIS A 97 10.33 -16.71 2.27
CA HIS A 97 9.14 -17.57 2.32
C HIS A 97 8.57 -17.92 0.93
N GLY A 98 9.34 -17.73 -0.13
CA GLY A 98 9.00 -18.20 -1.48
C GLY A 98 8.10 -17.25 -2.28
N VAL A 99 7.91 -16.01 -1.82
CA VAL A 99 7.20 -14.98 -2.61
C VAL A 99 8.22 -14.21 -3.42
N TYR A 100 8.34 -14.56 -4.70
CA TYR A 100 9.33 -13.98 -5.62
C TYR A 100 8.77 -12.87 -6.51
N ASP A 101 7.45 -12.82 -6.72
CA ASP A 101 6.80 -11.74 -7.47
C ASP A 101 6.54 -10.55 -6.54
N ILE A 102 7.53 -9.65 -6.48
CA ILE A 102 7.51 -8.45 -5.66
C ILE A 102 7.55 -7.23 -6.58
N ARG A 103 6.48 -6.44 -6.57
CA ARG A 103 6.28 -5.31 -7.47
C ARG A 103 6.23 -3.98 -6.74
N LYS A 104 6.54 -2.91 -7.49
CA LYS A 104 6.37 -1.52 -7.07
C LYS A 104 5.37 -0.85 -7.99
N ALA A 105 4.46 -0.07 -7.44
CA ALA A 105 3.48 0.68 -8.19
C ALA A 105 3.70 2.19 -8.02
N ASP A 106 3.48 2.96 -9.08
CA ASP A 106 3.58 4.42 -9.02
C ASP A 106 2.30 5.01 -8.39
N THR A 107 2.47 5.95 -7.47
CA THR A 107 1.35 6.66 -6.79
C THR A 107 0.37 7.28 -7.76
N ARG A 108 0.87 7.87 -8.87
CA ARG A 108 0.03 8.49 -9.89
C ARG A 108 -0.87 7.46 -10.57
N ASP A 109 -0.30 6.29 -10.92
CA ASP A 109 -1.04 5.24 -11.61
C ASP A 109 -2.09 4.62 -10.70
N ILE A 110 -1.75 4.39 -9.42
CA ILE A 110 -2.70 3.93 -8.41
C ILE A 110 -3.88 4.91 -8.30
N ARG A 111 -3.60 6.21 -8.14
CA ARG A 111 -4.64 7.23 -7.99
C ARG A 111 -5.49 7.39 -9.26
N ASN A 112 -4.86 7.44 -10.42
CA ASN A 112 -5.59 7.52 -11.70
C ASN A 112 -6.54 6.32 -11.87
N HIS A 113 -6.10 5.12 -11.49
CA HIS A 113 -6.96 3.93 -11.49
C HIS A 113 -8.09 4.05 -10.48
N PHE A 114 -7.79 4.44 -9.23
CA PHE A 114 -8.71 4.27 -8.10
C PHE A 114 -9.69 5.44 -7.93
N ILE A 115 -9.24 6.68 -8.16
CA ILE A 115 -10.06 7.89 -8.03
C ILE A 115 -10.16 8.72 -9.33
N GLY A 116 -9.62 8.22 -10.44
CA GLY A 116 -9.72 8.84 -11.77
C GLY A 116 -8.83 10.06 -11.98
N CYS A 117 -7.99 10.43 -11.03
CA CYS A 117 -7.12 11.61 -11.10
C CYS A 117 -5.95 11.53 -10.11
N ASN A 118 -4.99 12.47 -10.25
CA ASN A 118 -3.84 12.55 -9.35
C ASN A 118 -3.73 13.95 -8.69
N PRO A 119 -4.63 14.29 -7.74
CA PRO A 119 -4.59 15.55 -7.01
C PRO A 119 -3.41 15.59 -6.03
N LYS A 120 -3.19 16.77 -5.41
CA LYS A 120 -2.20 16.89 -4.33
C LYS A 120 -2.54 15.94 -3.17
N ARG A 121 -1.49 15.50 -2.44
CA ARG A 121 -1.63 14.51 -1.35
C ARG A 121 -2.75 14.83 -0.34
N ALA A 122 -2.89 16.10 0.05
CA ALA A 122 -3.91 16.51 1.02
C ALA A 122 -5.35 16.32 0.51
N GLU A 123 -5.55 16.43 -0.79
CA GLU A 123 -6.84 16.23 -1.45
C GLU A 123 -7.09 14.77 -1.81
N ALA A 124 -6.02 14.06 -2.20
CA ALA A 124 -6.09 12.66 -2.58
C ALA A 124 -6.58 11.76 -1.44
N LYS A 125 -6.03 11.93 -0.23
CA LYS A 125 -6.34 11.08 0.93
C LYS A 125 -7.85 10.96 1.22
N PRO A 126 -8.60 12.06 1.42
CA PRO A 126 -10.04 11.94 1.67
C PRO A 126 -10.81 11.38 0.47
N MET A 127 -10.30 11.56 -0.76
CA MET A 127 -10.93 10.97 -1.96
C MET A 127 -10.75 9.44 -1.99
N VAL A 128 -9.56 8.94 -1.67
CA VAL A 128 -9.28 7.50 -1.60
C VAL A 128 -10.13 6.83 -0.51
N VAL A 129 -10.18 7.40 0.69
CA VAL A 129 -11.03 6.90 1.78
C VAL A 129 -12.51 6.85 1.37
N ARG A 130 -13.01 7.91 0.72
CA ARG A 130 -14.39 7.95 0.23
C ARG A 130 -14.67 6.88 -0.83
N GLN A 131 -13.71 6.67 -1.74
CA GLN A 131 -13.83 5.64 -2.76
C GLN A 131 -13.85 4.22 -2.14
N CYS A 132 -13.02 3.94 -1.14
CA CYS A 132 -13.07 2.67 -0.39
C CYS A 132 -14.47 2.43 0.20
N ARG A 133 -15.03 3.42 0.88
CA ARG A 133 -16.38 3.33 1.46
C ARG A 133 -17.47 3.16 0.41
N ALA A 134 -17.34 3.82 -0.74
CA ALA A 134 -18.27 3.64 -1.86
C ALA A 134 -18.23 2.22 -2.45
N MET A 135 -17.09 1.53 -2.33
CA MET A 135 -16.92 0.12 -2.70
C MET A 135 -17.36 -0.87 -1.61
N GLY A 136 -17.83 -0.38 -0.45
CA GLY A 136 -18.24 -1.20 0.68
C GLY A 136 -17.09 -1.58 1.63
N TRP A 137 -15.89 -1.04 1.42
CA TRP A 137 -14.75 -1.29 2.30
C TRP A 137 -14.75 -0.27 3.43
N ASP A 138 -14.97 -0.74 4.65
CA ASP A 138 -14.96 0.11 5.84
C ASP A 138 -13.52 0.25 6.34
N VAL A 139 -12.95 1.43 6.17
CA VAL A 139 -11.54 1.74 6.48
C VAL A 139 -11.45 2.65 7.71
N ASP A 140 -10.51 2.32 8.59
CA ASP A 140 -10.24 3.05 9.84
C ASP A 140 -9.30 4.24 9.61
N ASP A 141 -8.35 4.13 8.69
CA ASP A 141 -7.37 5.17 8.42
C ASP A 141 -6.99 5.29 6.92
N ASP A 142 -6.19 6.30 6.60
CA ASP A 142 -5.75 6.58 5.25
C ASP A 142 -4.68 5.60 4.74
N ASN A 143 -3.89 4.97 5.61
CA ASN A 143 -2.88 3.98 5.19
C ASN A 143 -3.56 2.70 4.72
N GLU A 144 -4.62 2.28 5.42
CA GLU A 144 -5.46 1.16 5.02
C GLU A 144 -6.12 1.41 3.65
N ALA A 145 -6.68 2.62 3.47
CA ALA A 145 -7.28 3.03 2.21
C ALA A 145 -6.26 3.06 1.04
N ASP A 146 -5.03 3.55 1.27
CA ASP A 146 -3.96 3.58 0.27
C ASP A 146 -3.50 2.16 -0.10
N ALA A 147 -3.46 1.22 0.87
CA ALA A 147 -3.19 -0.19 0.60
C ALA A 147 -4.28 -0.86 -0.25
N LEU A 148 -5.55 -0.58 0.03
CA LEU A 148 -6.70 -1.07 -0.77
C LEU A 148 -6.68 -0.51 -2.19
N ALA A 149 -6.37 0.77 -2.37
CA ALA A 149 -6.20 1.38 -3.69
C ALA A 149 -5.09 0.68 -4.49
N THR A 150 -3.96 0.39 -3.84
CA THR A 150 -2.83 -0.33 -4.43
C THR A 150 -3.22 -1.77 -4.80
N TRP A 151 -3.98 -2.44 -3.93
CA TRP A 151 -4.50 -3.78 -4.20
C TRP A 151 -5.44 -3.80 -5.41
N SER A 152 -6.42 -2.88 -5.45
CA SER A 152 -7.34 -2.73 -6.58
C SER A 152 -6.63 -2.48 -7.90
N TYR A 153 -5.63 -1.60 -7.90
CA TYR A 153 -4.80 -1.32 -9.07
C TYR A 153 -4.06 -2.57 -9.55
N MET A 154 -3.43 -3.31 -8.64
CA MET A 154 -2.72 -4.54 -9.01
C MET A 154 -3.66 -5.63 -9.53
N CYS A 155 -4.85 -5.77 -8.93
CA CYS A 155 -5.87 -6.71 -9.42
C CYS A 155 -6.30 -6.37 -10.86
N ALA A 156 -6.46 -5.08 -11.19
CA ALA A 156 -6.79 -4.64 -12.55
C ALA A 156 -5.66 -4.88 -13.56
N LEU A 157 -4.40 -4.83 -13.12
CA LEU A 157 -3.26 -5.20 -13.98
C LEU A 157 -3.20 -6.70 -14.26
N LEU A 158 -3.65 -7.53 -13.31
CA LEU A 158 -3.72 -8.99 -13.46
C LEU A 158 -4.94 -9.45 -14.27
N ASP A 159 -6.06 -8.76 -14.11
CA ASP A 159 -7.28 -8.97 -14.89
C ASP A 159 -7.88 -7.60 -15.28
N PRO A 160 -7.69 -7.17 -16.54
CA PRO A 160 -8.20 -5.89 -17.03
C PRO A 160 -9.73 -5.72 -16.95
N LYS A 161 -10.49 -6.81 -16.78
CA LYS A 161 -11.95 -6.74 -16.56
C LYS A 161 -12.31 -6.13 -15.20
N LEU A 162 -11.37 -6.13 -14.25
CA LEU A 162 -11.52 -5.53 -12.93
C LEU A 162 -11.13 -4.04 -12.89
N ALA A 163 -10.71 -3.46 -14.02
CA ALA A 163 -10.38 -2.05 -14.10
C ALA A 163 -11.61 -1.20 -13.75
N LEU A 164 -11.44 -0.32 -12.77
CA LEU A 164 -12.51 0.57 -12.33
C LEU A 164 -12.83 1.58 -13.43
N LYS A 165 -14.10 1.68 -13.81
CA LYS A 165 -14.61 2.75 -14.66
C LYS A 165 -14.92 3.96 -13.76
N VAL A 166 -13.87 4.61 -13.26
CA VAL A 166 -14.03 5.77 -12.38
C VAL A 166 -14.29 7.00 -13.27
N THR A 167 -15.51 7.49 -13.23
CA THR A 167 -15.75 8.89 -13.62
C THR A 167 -15.32 9.73 -12.43
N PRO A 168 -14.44 10.75 -12.60
CA PRO A 168 -14.08 11.63 -11.50
C PRO A 168 -15.35 12.22 -10.91
N LEU A 169 -15.75 11.76 -9.72
CA LEU A 169 -17.00 12.16 -9.07
C LEU A 169 -17.02 13.66 -8.69
N PHE A 170 -15.84 14.28 -8.72
CA PHE A 170 -15.66 15.72 -8.49
C PHE A 170 -14.49 16.17 -9.37
N GLY A 171 -14.71 17.16 -10.21
CA GLY A 171 -13.72 17.66 -11.15
C GLY A 171 -12.35 17.83 -10.48
N CYS A 172 -11.40 16.98 -10.85
CA CYS A 172 -10.02 17.25 -10.56
C CYS A 172 -9.68 18.48 -11.41
N SER A 173 -9.62 19.65 -10.79
CA SER A 173 -9.09 20.84 -11.42
C SER A 173 -7.67 20.54 -11.84
N ALA A 174 -7.41 20.71 -13.14
CA ALA A 174 -6.09 20.53 -13.75
C ALA A 174 -5.07 21.51 -13.17
#